data_8e8838a556daa75208550e9034fc5d82
#
_entry.id   8e8838a556daa75208550e9034fc5d82
#
_cell.length_a   1.000
_cell.length_b   1.000
_cell.length_c   1.000
_cell.angle_alpha   90.00
_cell.angle_beta   90.00
_cell.angle_gamma   90.00
#
_symmetry.space_group_name_H-M   'P 1'
#
loop_
_entity.id
_entity.type
_entity.pdbx_description
1 polymer ?
#
loop_
_entity_poly.entity_id
_entity_poly.type
_entity_poly.pdbx_seq_one_letter_code
_entity_poly.pdbx_strand_id
1 'polypeptide(L)'
;PGFKFNEWEMKGVPIRVEVGMRDLNDQSIVFSRRDNNVKKSIQISDANNYFSNVLIDIQKSLFDQAKTFQTNNIHIVDDYINFKAIIEKGGFVKCGWDGTPETENQIKKETKATIRCIPFSQKIDGLNCIYSNNPAKYKVIFARSY
;
A
#
# COMPACT_ATOMS: atom_id res chain seq x y z
N PRO A 1 4.77 4.94 31.52
CA PRO A 1 5.44 4.44 30.31
C PRO A 1 4.55 4.49 29.09
N GLY A 2 3.29 4.02 29.15
CA GLY A 2 2.39 3.87 28.00
C GLY A 2 2.17 5.16 27.19
N PHE A 3 1.91 6.30 27.84
CA PHE A 3 1.72 7.57 27.14
C PHE A 3 2.94 7.97 26.30
N LYS A 4 4.16 7.85 26.84
CA LYS A 4 5.38 8.16 26.09
C LYS A 4 5.58 7.25 24.89
N PHE A 5 5.22 5.97 24.99
CA PHE A 5 5.34 5.02 23.89
C PHE A 5 4.39 5.37 22.75
N ASN A 6 3.12 5.61 23.07
CA ASN A 6 2.12 6.00 22.09
C ASN A 6 2.46 7.32 21.39
N GLU A 7 2.98 8.31 22.11
CA GLU A 7 3.41 9.58 21.53
C GLU A 7 4.45 9.39 20.43
N TRP A 8 5.50 8.60 20.69
CA TRP A 8 6.57 8.39 19.72
C TRP A 8 6.15 7.46 18.57
N GLU A 9 5.28 6.48 18.84
CA GLU A 9 4.68 5.66 17.81
C GLU A 9 3.82 6.49 16.83
N MET A 10 3.03 7.43 17.35
CA MET A 10 2.26 8.36 16.51
C MET A 10 3.14 9.30 15.68
N LYS A 11 4.29 9.71 16.22
CA LYS A 11 5.30 10.50 15.51
C LYS A 11 6.08 9.70 14.46
N GLY A 12 5.87 8.38 14.38
CA GLY A 12 6.47 7.52 13.36
C GLY A 12 7.89 7.05 13.67
N VAL A 13 8.33 7.09 14.92
CA VAL A 13 9.66 6.62 15.31
C VAL A 13 9.79 5.12 14.99
N PRO A 14 10.77 4.72 14.16
CA PRO A 14 10.87 3.35 13.65
C PRO A 14 11.35 2.34 14.69
N ILE A 15 12.22 2.78 15.60
CA ILE A 15 12.81 1.94 16.65
C ILE A 15 12.69 2.67 18.00
N ARG A 16 12.16 1.97 18.99
CA ARG A 16 12.16 2.43 20.37
C ARG A 16 13.16 1.60 21.17
N VAL A 17 14.09 2.26 21.86
CA VAL A 17 15.08 1.63 22.75
C VAL A 17 14.67 1.86 24.19
N GLU A 18 14.73 0.80 24.98
CA GLU A 18 14.46 0.79 26.41
C GLU A 18 15.74 0.36 27.14
N VAL A 19 16.12 1.09 28.20
CA VAL A 19 17.29 0.79 29.01
C VAL A 19 16.89 0.91 30.46
N GLY A 20 17.00 -0.19 31.23
CA GLY A 20 16.80 -0.24 32.65
C GLY A 20 18.10 -0.56 33.41
N MET A 21 18.07 -0.55 34.73
CA MET A 21 19.25 -0.85 35.54
C MET A 21 19.81 -2.26 35.32
N ARG A 22 18.92 -3.24 35.04
CA ARG A 22 19.33 -4.61 34.71
C ARG A 22 20.08 -4.65 33.38
N ASP A 23 19.54 -3.95 32.37
CA ASP A 23 20.15 -3.89 31.06
C ASP A 23 21.54 -3.27 31.09
N LEU A 24 21.73 -2.23 31.93
CA LEU A 24 23.05 -1.60 32.15
C LEU A 24 24.05 -2.56 32.76
N ASN A 25 23.63 -3.35 33.78
CA ASN A 25 24.50 -4.35 34.39
C ASN A 25 24.91 -5.45 33.39
N ASP A 26 23.99 -5.84 32.49
CA ASP A 26 24.21 -6.86 31.48
C ASP A 26 24.85 -6.29 30.19
N GLN A 27 25.19 -5.00 30.17
CA GLN A 27 25.68 -4.26 28.99
C GLN A 27 24.82 -4.48 27.76
N SER A 28 23.50 -4.56 27.94
CA SER A 28 22.52 -4.84 26.93
C SER A 28 21.50 -3.68 26.80
N ILE A 29 20.78 -3.67 25.71
CA ILE A 29 19.63 -2.79 25.47
C ILE A 29 18.49 -3.60 24.89
N VAL A 30 17.28 -3.22 25.23
CA VAL A 30 16.07 -3.80 24.64
C VAL A 30 15.50 -2.81 23.62
N PHE A 31 15.10 -3.28 22.47
CA PHE A 31 14.47 -2.42 21.46
C PHE A 31 13.20 -3.06 20.90
N SER A 32 12.31 -2.21 20.40
CA SER A 32 11.05 -2.58 19.75
C SER A 32 10.98 -1.94 18.36
N ARG A 33 10.63 -2.75 17.33
CA ARG A 33 10.41 -2.27 15.97
C ARG A 33 8.96 -1.87 15.80
N ARG A 34 8.71 -0.74 15.11
CA ARG A 34 7.36 -0.25 14.83
C ARG A 34 6.63 -1.03 13.73
N ASP A 35 7.36 -1.54 12.73
CA ASP A 35 6.78 -2.18 11.55
C ASP A 35 6.15 -3.56 11.81
N ASN A 36 6.64 -4.28 12.84
CA ASN A 36 6.21 -5.65 13.15
C ASN A 36 6.09 -5.94 14.65
N ASN A 37 6.28 -4.94 15.51
CA ASN A 37 6.24 -5.03 16.98
C ASN A 37 7.22 -6.05 17.60
N VAL A 38 8.24 -6.47 16.84
CA VAL A 38 9.26 -7.37 17.38
C VAL A 38 10.09 -6.66 18.42
N LYS A 39 10.22 -7.28 19.60
CA LYS A 39 11.05 -6.83 20.71
C LYS A 39 12.24 -7.77 20.89
N LYS A 40 13.46 -7.21 20.94
CA LYS A 40 14.72 -7.95 21.09
C LYS A 40 15.68 -7.25 22.05
N SER A 41 16.57 -8.04 22.66
CA SER A 41 17.73 -7.54 23.40
C SER A 41 19.01 -7.76 22.58
N ILE A 42 19.91 -6.79 22.62
CA ILE A 42 21.24 -6.85 22.00
C ILE A 42 22.28 -6.24 22.91
N GLN A 43 23.57 -6.58 22.70
CA GLN A 43 24.67 -5.94 23.40
C GLN A 43 24.83 -4.47 22.96
N ILE A 44 25.17 -3.59 23.90
CA ILE A 44 25.38 -2.16 23.60
C ILE A 44 26.49 -1.97 22.56
N SER A 45 27.54 -2.79 22.60
CA SER A 45 28.65 -2.76 21.64
C SER A 45 28.19 -2.91 20.19
N ASP A 46 27.15 -3.68 19.95
CA ASP A 46 26.67 -4.02 18.61
C ASP A 46 25.59 -3.04 18.09
N ALA A 47 25.07 -2.20 18.98
CA ALA A 47 23.89 -1.38 18.75
C ALA A 47 23.98 -0.51 17.48
N ASN A 48 25.11 0.14 17.26
CA ASN A 48 25.27 1.07 16.13
C ASN A 48 25.14 0.36 14.76
N ASN A 49 25.87 -0.71 14.56
CA ASN A 49 25.83 -1.49 13.33
C ASN A 49 24.49 -2.21 13.16
N TYR A 50 23.94 -2.72 14.27
CA TYR A 50 22.67 -3.42 14.25
C TYR A 50 21.52 -2.49 13.86
N PHE A 51 21.41 -1.31 14.46
CA PHE A 51 20.34 -0.38 14.16
C PHE A 51 20.42 0.20 12.75
N SER A 52 21.60 0.42 12.21
CA SER A 52 21.77 0.83 10.81
C SER A 52 21.14 -0.17 9.84
N ASN A 53 21.39 -1.45 10.05
CA ASN A 53 20.79 -2.52 9.24
C ASN A 53 19.28 -2.66 9.48
N VAL A 54 18.83 -2.57 10.73
CA VAL A 54 17.40 -2.67 11.08
C VAL A 54 16.60 -1.53 10.46
N LEU A 55 17.12 -0.31 10.37
CA LEU A 55 16.44 0.81 9.71
C LEU A 55 16.22 0.55 8.22
N ILE A 56 17.23 -0.03 7.54
CA ILE A 56 17.10 -0.44 6.12
C ILE A 56 16.03 -1.53 5.98
N ASP A 57 16.03 -2.52 6.86
CA ASP A 57 15.05 -3.59 6.88
C ASP A 57 13.63 -3.07 7.12
N ILE A 58 13.45 -2.13 8.06
CA ILE A 58 12.14 -1.50 8.32
C ILE A 58 11.63 -0.78 7.07
N GLN A 59 12.48 0.01 6.41
CA GLN A 59 12.11 0.70 5.18
C GLN A 59 11.66 -0.27 4.09
N LYS A 60 12.41 -1.35 3.91
CA LYS A 60 12.07 -2.41 2.96
C LYS A 60 10.76 -3.11 3.33
N SER A 61 10.60 -3.49 4.60
CA SER A 61 9.39 -4.15 5.11
C SER A 61 8.13 -3.29 4.85
N LEU A 62 8.17 -2.01 5.17
CA LEU A 62 7.05 -1.08 4.94
C LEU A 62 6.74 -0.92 3.45
N PHE A 63 7.76 -0.82 2.61
CA PHE A 63 7.59 -0.76 1.16
C PHE A 63 6.94 -2.04 0.61
N ASP A 64 7.46 -3.21 1.02
CA ASP A 64 6.96 -4.51 0.55
C ASP A 64 5.51 -4.75 1.01
N GLN A 65 5.16 -4.34 2.23
CA GLN A 65 3.78 -4.39 2.73
C GLN A 65 2.84 -3.51 1.89
N ALA A 66 3.23 -2.26 1.65
CA ALA A 66 2.44 -1.32 0.85
C ALA A 66 2.28 -1.80 -0.61
N LYS A 67 3.37 -2.31 -1.21
CA LYS A 67 3.36 -2.87 -2.56
C LYS A 67 2.48 -4.11 -2.68
N THR A 68 2.56 -5.01 -1.71
CA THR A 68 1.72 -6.21 -1.65
C THR A 68 0.25 -5.82 -1.53
N PHE A 69 -0.08 -4.89 -0.64
CA PHE A 69 -1.43 -4.36 -0.50
C PHE A 69 -1.94 -3.75 -1.81
N GLN A 70 -1.14 -2.90 -2.46
CA GLN A 70 -1.50 -2.32 -3.76
C GLN A 70 -1.76 -3.40 -4.81
N THR A 71 -0.85 -4.39 -4.93
CA THR A 71 -0.97 -5.45 -5.94
C THR A 71 -2.22 -6.29 -5.72
N ASN A 72 -2.53 -6.63 -4.48
CA ASN A 72 -3.68 -7.46 -4.13
C ASN A 72 -5.03 -6.73 -4.32
N ASN A 73 -5.02 -5.40 -4.35
CA ASN A 73 -6.22 -4.58 -4.50
C ASN A 73 -6.41 -4.01 -5.91
N ILE A 74 -5.48 -4.23 -6.85
CA ILE A 74 -5.63 -3.87 -8.26
C ILE A 74 -6.00 -5.11 -9.07
N HIS A 75 -7.21 -5.15 -9.58
CA HIS A 75 -7.75 -6.25 -10.37
C HIS A 75 -7.76 -5.87 -11.86
N ILE A 76 -7.35 -6.80 -12.72
CA ILE A 76 -7.43 -6.64 -14.18
C ILE A 76 -8.65 -7.41 -14.64
N VAL A 77 -9.59 -6.72 -15.28
CA VAL A 77 -10.83 -7.32 -15.80
C VAL A 77 -11.14 -6.79 -17.19
N ASP A 78 -11.85 -7.60 -17.97
CA ASP A 78 -12.28 -7.34 -19.33
C ASP A 78 -13.81 -7.42 -19.52
N ASP A 79 -14.53 -7.75 -18.44
CA ASP A 79 -16.00 -7.79 -18.43
C ASP A 79 -16.59 -6.84 -17.38
N TYR A 80 -17.74 -6.24 -17.73
CA TYR A 80 -18.39 -5.22 -16.92
C TYR A 80 -19.10 -5.75 -15.68
N ILE A 81 -19.44 -7.04 -15.64
CA ILE A 81 -20.11 -7.66 -14.48
C ILE A 81 -19.10 -7.77 -13.34
N ASN A 82 -17.92 -8.35 -13.61
CA ASN A 82 -16.83 -8.44 -12.65
C ASN A 82 -16.32 -7.05 -12.25
N PHE A 83 -16.26 -6.09 -13.21
CA PHE A 83 -15.95 -4.71 -12.90
C PHE A 83 -16.85 -4.16 -11.78
N LYS A 84 -18.18 -4.27 -11.95
CA LYS A 84 -19.14 -3.77 -10.94
C LYS A 84 -18.97 -4.47 -9.59
N ALA A 85 -18.80 -5.78 -9.59
CA ALA A 85 -18.64 -6.55 -8.35
C ALA A 85 -17.38 -6.15 -7.55
N ILE A 86 -16.27 -5.87 -8.22
CA ILE A 86 -15.03 -5.43 -7.58
C ILE A 86 -15.17 -3.99 -7.05
N ILE A 87 -15.72 -3.09 -7.86
CA ILE A 87 -15.95 -1.70 -7.46
C ILE A 87 -16.88 -1.61 -6.24
N GLU A 88 -17.90 -2.46 -6.17
CA GLU A 88 -18.80 -2.52 -5.01
C GLU A 88 -18.09 -2.96 -3.73
N LYS A 89 -17.16 -3.91 -3.83
CA LYS A 89 -16.31 -4.37 -2.71
C LYS A 89 -15.23 -3.37 -2.30
N GLY A 90 -14.98 -2.31 -3.08
CA GLY A 90 -13.98 -1.29 -2.77
C GLY A 90 -12.60 -1.50 -3.38
N GLY A 91 -12.47 -2.33 -4.43
CA GLY A 91 -11.21 -2.56 -5.16
C GLY A 91 -10.90 -1.49 -6.21
N PHE A 92 -9.67 -1.57 -6.75
CA PHE A 92 -9.23 -0.84 -7.93
C PHE A 92 -9.35 -1.75 -9.16
N VAL A 93 -9.90 -1.22 -10.24
CA VAL A 93 -10.03 -2.00 -11.49
C VAL A 93 -9.20 -1.37 -12.59
N LYS A 94 -8.29 -2.16 -13.16
CA LYS A 94 -7.47 -1.79 -14.32
C LYS A 94 -8.09 -2.42 -15.57
N CYS A 95 -8.61 -1.58 -16.47
CA CYS A 95 -9.32 -2.04 -17.68
C CYS A 95 -9.15 -1.07 -18.85
N GLY A 96 -9.70 -1.44 -20.02
CA GLY A 96 -9.75 -0.59 -21.20
C GLY A 96 -10.82 0.51 -21.09
N TRP A 97 -10.52 1.68 -21.67
CA TRP A 97 -11.43 2.80 -21.81
C TRP A 97 -11.28 3.42 -23.20
N ASP A 98 -12.41 3.71 -23.86
CA ASP A 98 -12.45 4.26 -25.23
C ASP A 98 -12.05 5.75 -25.32
N GLY A 99 -11.83 6.40 -24.18
CA GLY A 99 -11.40 7.79 -24.11
C GLY A 99 -12.54 8.80 -24.19
N THR A 100 -13.80 8.36 -24.12
CA THR A 100 -14.97 9.24 -24.24
C THR A 100 -15.53 9.63 -22.88
N PRO A 101 -15.88 10.93 -22.66
CA PRO A 101 -16.53 11.38 -21.44
C PRO A 101 -17.87 10.70 -21.18
N GLU A 102 -18.59 10.35 -22.25
CA GLU A 102 -19.90 9.70 -22.21
C GLU A 102 -19.80 8.36 -21.49
N THR A 103 -18.83 7.53 -21.87
CA THR A 103 -18.57 6.21 -21.27
C THR A 103 -18.18 6.35 -19.80
N GLU A 104 -17.28 7.28 -19.47
CA GLU A 104 -16.89 7.52 -18.08
C GLU A 104 -18.09 7.97 -17.22
N ASN A 105 -18.94 8.87 -17.74
CA ASN A 105 -20.13 9.35 -17.05
C ASN A 105 -21.15 8.23 -16.81
N GLN A 106 -21.33 7.29 -17.75
CA GLN A 106 -22.23 6.15 -17.54
C GLN A 106 -21.70 5.20 -16.46
N ILE A 107 -20.42 4.85 -16.51
CA ILE A 107 -19.76 4.05 -15.47
C ILE A 107 -19.94 4.72 -14.10
N LYS A 108 -19.71 6.05 -14.01
CA LYS A 108 -19.88 6.83 -12.77
C LYS A 108 -21.32 6.81 -12.27
N LYS A 109 -22.31 6.94 -13.13
CA LYS A 109 -23.73 6.88 -12.75
C LYS A 109 -24.10 5.52 -12.17
N GLU A 110 -23.66 4.43 -12.79
CA GLU A 110 -23.99 3.07 -12.38
C GLU A 110 -23.24 2.59 -11.14
N THR A 111 -21.96 2.97 -11.00
CA THR A 111 -21.07 2.34 -10.02
C THR A 111 -20.47 3.32 -9.00
N LYS A 112 -20.59 4.62 -9.20
CA LYS A 112 -19.87 5.68 -8.47
C LYS A 112 -18.34 5.66 -8.68
N ALA A 113 -17.82 4.77 -9.53
CA ALA A 113 -16.40 4.74 -9.87
C ALA A 113 -16.03 5.85 -10.85
N THR A 114 -14.83 6.37 -10.70
CA THR A 114 -14.21 7.34 -11.62
C THR A 114 -12.80 6.90 -11.97
N ILE A 115 -12.27 7.37 -13.08
CA ILE A 115 -10.88 7.15 -13.45
C ILE A 115 -9.97 7.84 -12.42
N ARG A 116 -9.04 7.08 -11.84
CA ARG A 116 -8.06 7.57 -10.85
C ARG A 116 -6.74 7.95 -11.50
N CYS A 117 -6.31 7.17 -12.46
CA CYS A 117 -5.12 7.49 -13.24
C CYS A 117 -5.11 6.74 -14.58
N ILE A 118 -4.33 7.28 -15.49
CA ILE A 118 -3.91 6.64 -16.74
C ILE A 118 -2.44 6.27 -16.51
N PRO A 119 -2.07 4.98 -16.35
CA PRO A 119 -0.68 4.57 -16.16
C PRO A 119 0.22 5.03 -17.32
N PHE A 120 1.46 5.41 -17.05
CA PHE A 120 2.39 5.83 -18.09
C PHE A 120 2.71 4.72 -19.09
N SER A 121 2.88 3.49 -18.61
CA SER A 121 3.12 2.32 -19.47
C SER A 121 1.79 1.78 -19.97
N GLN A 122 1.51 1.99 -21.25
CA GLN A 122 0.31 1.51 -21.92
C GLN A 122 0.61 0.30 -22.81
N LYS A 123 -0.11 -0.81 -22.62
CA LYS A 123 -0.24 -1.91 -23.58
C LYS A 123 -1.73 -2.08 -23.80
N ILE A 124 -2.23 -1.59 -24.92
CA ILE A 124 -3.66 -1.53 -25.26
C ILE A 124 -4.02 -2.39 -26.47
N ASP A 125 -3.04 -3.06 -27.11
CA ASP A 125 -3.28 -3.87 -28.30
C ASP A 125 -4.34 -4.94 -28.05
N GLY A 126 -5.41 -4.92 -28.84
CA GLY A 126 -6.54 -5.84 -28.71
C GLY A 126 -7.43 -5.65 -27.48
N LEU A 127 -7.25 -4.57 -26.72
CA LEU A 127 -8.06 -4.27 -25.55
C LEU A 127 -9.31 -3.48 -25.94
N ASN A 128 -10.47 -3.89 -25.44
CA ASN A 128 -11.73 -3.17 -25.60
C ASN A 128 -12.08 -2.36 -24.35
N CYS A 129 -12.89 -1.33 -24.56
CA CYS A 129 -13.49 -0.56 -23.47
C CYS A 129 -14.40 -1.46 -22.63
N ILE A 130 -14.24 -1.39 -21.32
CA ILE A 130 -14.97 -2.21 -20.34
C ILE A 130 -16.50 -2.01 -20.41
N TYR A 131 -16.96 -0.85 -20.88
CA TYR A 131 -18.37 -0.48 -20.96
C TYR A 131 -18.94 -0.57 -22.38
N SER A 132 -18.34 0.17 -23.33
CA SER A 132 -18.85 0.30 -24.70
C SER A 132 -18.47 -0.85 -25.61
N ASN A 133 -17.51 -1.68 -25.21
CA ASN A 133 -16.88 -2.73 -26.01
C ASN A 133 -16.19 -2.21 -27.31
N ASN A 134 -16.10 -0.90 -27.51
CA ASN A 134 -15.30 -0.31 -28.59
C ASN A 134 -13.79 -0.50 -28.32
N PRO A 135 -12.93 -0.40 -29.34
CA PRO A 135 -11.49 -0.43 -29.15
C PRO A 135 -11.05 0.58 -28.07
N ALA A 136 -10.26 0.13 -27.10
CA ALA A 136 -9.78 0.99 -26.05
C ALA A 136 -8.73 1.97 -26.57
N LYS A 137 -8.83 3.23 -26.18
CA LYS A 137 -7.81 4.25 -26.42
C LYS A 137 -6.78 4.29 -25.30
N TYR A 138 -7.21 3.95 -24.10
CA TYR A 138 -6.36 3.93 -22.90
C TYR A 138 -6.64 2.71 -22.04
N LYS A 139 -5.62 2.29 -21.30
CA LYS A 139 -5.77 1.41 -20.14
C LYS A 139 -5.76 2.27 -18.88
N VAL A 140 -6.82 2.23 -18.10
CA VAL A 140 -7.03 3.13 -16.97
C VAL A 140 -7.29 2.36 -15.68
N ILE A 141 -7.21 3.05 -14.54
CA ILE A 141 -7.59 2.50 -13.24
C ILE A 141 -8.81 3.24 -12.74
N PHE A 142 -9.90 2.49 -12.51
CA PHE A 142 -11.12 2.96 -11.87
C PHE A 142 -11.14 2.59 -10.39
N ALA A 143 -11.72 3.45 -9.58
CA ALA A 143 -12.11 3.15 -8.21
C ALA A 143 -13.22 4.10 -7.74
N ARG A 144 -13.95 3.68 -6.71
CA ARG A 144 -14.91 4.53 -5.99
C ARG A 144 -14.19 5.63 -5.20
N SER A 145 -14.75 6.83 -5.19
CA SER A 145 -14.51 7.79 -4.10
C SER A 145 -15.40 7.45 -2.92
N TYR A 146 -15.00 7.84 -1.76
CA TYR A 146 -15.78 7.72 -0.53
C TYR A 146 -17.25 8.08 -0.71
#